data_514a78d8e571f740a6e23c01368104ce
#
_entry.id   514a78d8e571f740a6e23c01368104ce
#
_cell.length_a   1.000
_cell.length_b   1.000
_cell.length_c   1.000
_cell.angle_alpha   90.00
_cell.angle_beta   90.00
_cell.angle_gamma   90.00
#
_symmetry.space_group_name_H-M   'P 1'
#
loop_
_entity.id
_entity.type
_entity.pdbx_description
1 polymer ?
#
loop_
_entity_poly.entity_id
_entity_poly.type
_entity_poly.pdbx_seq_one_letter_code
_entity_poly.pdbx_strand_id
1 'polypeptide(L)'
;MRKTYRLLVCLLLCASLLPGSLAWATGDSADPGSDAGTSLASPTDPNSILDGTVLTSKIQKVLDEQSIDPKQISVGYYYSATGDSWYFNGDKWFYPASMYKVPLVMLLAEKVYNGELSQDSQVYDGVVADIEEHILTYSNNDWAHAIRKYLGGDAKWREDAKKYAQLKEEDYDPDYLDYCYFSNRYMTQVMTTLYTQRERFPNVVECLLNAQPEGYYRQTLGEQYEIAQKYGSFEDSRGVKFNHCAAIIYTPNPIVVTVMTSNVTRYGAVIAQIGKVLADYSLQLDPQVDDHKQALEQAALEEEQRRQEEEAEALRRQEEQQRLAQEAEAQRQEQAKKDAAAQKRKEIMSYAVKIAAALVVLAVMALLLRFQLRRLRAQREEDRRYQAQRRRYESGGYDYDDAPYDEPYEQRPPVRRVPRYEEPDDAAPKPAAPAYDRYEEANEATDDDRYEETYEAPARRTQRAPERRGGQSGRRGRSGGYTPKH
;
A
#
# COMPACT_ATOMS: atom_id res chain seq x y z
N MET A 1 23.44 16.93 23.78
CA MET A 1 22.93 17.96 22.86
C MET A 1 23.36 17.73 21.39
N ARG A 2 23.25 16.51 20.84
CA ARG A 2 23.60 16.18 19.44
C ARG A 2 22.59 15.26 18.74
N LYS A 3 21.42 15.02 19.30
CA LYS A 3 20.35 14.17 18.71
C LYS A 3 19.10 14.93 18.26
N THR A 4 18.98 16.20 18.53
CA THR A 4 17.80 17.02 18.20
C THR A 4 17.91 17.83 16.88
N TYR A 5 19.09 17.85 16.25
CA TYR A 5 19.29 18.63 15.01
C TYR A 5 19.00 17.84 13.71
N ARG A 6 18.85 16.53 13.78
CA ARG A 6 18.56 15.71 12.57
C ARG A 6 17.08 15.56 12.24
N LEU A 7 16.18 15.89 13.15
CA LEU A 7 14.72 15.82 12.90
C LEU A 7 14.14 17.10 12.32
N LEU A 8 14.84 18.22 12.40
CA LEU A 8 14.33 19.51 11.93
C LEU A 8 14.64 19.79 10.44
N VAL A 9 15.56 19.08 9.83
CA VAL A 9 15.93 19.26 8.41
C VAL A 9 15.03 18.45 7.47
N CYS A 10 14.40 17.36 7.93
CA CYS A 10 13.46 16.58 7.12
C CYS A 10 12.04 17.16 7.04
N LEU A 11 11.67 18.10 7.92
CA LEU A 11 10.34 18.71 7.96
C LEU A 11 10.21 19.99 7.11
N LEU A 12 11.30 20.54 6.61
CA LEU A 12 11.30 21.79 5.82
C LEU A 12 11.37 21.59 4.29
N LEU A 13 11.44 20.35 3.81
CA LEU A 13 11.48 20.03 2.37
C LEU A 13 10.17 19.48 1.80
N CYS A 14 9.12 19.30 2.59
CA CYS A 14 7.80 18.82 2.12
C CYS A 14 6.70 19.89 2.03
N ALA A 15 7.02 21.18 2.18
CA ALA A 15 6.01 22.24 2.26
C ALA A 15 5.94 23.17 1.03
N SER A 16 6.40 22.74 -0.14
CA SER A 16 6.31 23.59 -1.33
C SER A 16 5.90 22.83 -2.58
N LEU A 17 4.66 22.30 -2.64
CA LEU A 17 3.97 21.98 -3.91
C LEU A 17 2.49 21.67 -3.61
N LEU A 18 1.67 22.69 -3.41
CA LEU A 18 0.25 22.64 -3.66
C LEU A 18 -0.23 24.04 -4.09
N PRO A 19 -0.78 24.18 -5.26
CA PRO A 19 -1.84 25.15 -5.46
C PRO A 19 -3.12 24.42 -5.92
N GLY A 20 -4.22 24.78 -5.33
CA GLY A 20 -5.43 24.65 -6.09
C GLY A 20 -6.68 24.17 -5.41
N SER A 21 -7.49 25.11 -4.99
CA SER A 21 -8.96 25.16 -4.99
C SER A 21 -9.76 24.05 -4.31
N LEU A 22 -10.18 24.33 -3.08
CA LEU A 22 -11.40 23.77 -2.49
C LEU A 22 -12.62 24.26 -3.31
N ALA A 23 -13.28 23.33 -3.99
CA ALA A 23 -14.65 23.49 -4.43
C ALA A 23 -15.52 22.65 -3.51
N TRP A 24 -16.43 23.31 -2.81
CA TRP A 24 -17.49 22.66 -2.03
C TRP A 24 -18.52 22.11 -3.03
N ALA A 25 -18.62 20.79 -3.14
CA ALA A 25 -19.71 20.14 -3.86
C ALA A 25 -20.82 19.84 -2.86
N THR A 26 -21.95 20.46 -3.09
CA THR A 26 -23.24 20.15 -2.49
C THR A 26 -23.66 18.75 -2.95
N GLY A 27 -24.07 17.91 -2.00
CA GLY A 27 -24.49 16.55 -2.29
C GLY A 27 -25.74 16.51 -3.17
N ASP A 28 -25.56 15.92 -4.33
CA ASP A 28 -26.63 15.31 -5.10
C ASP A 28 -26.36 13.80 -5.13
N SER A 29 -27.41 13.05 -4.82
CA SER A 29 -27.40 11.59 -4.84
C SER A 29 -26.99 11.10 -6.23
N ALA A 30 -25.75 10.64 -6.38
CA ALA A 30 -25.23 10.14 -7.63
C ALA A 30 -25.98 8.88 -8.04
N ASP A 31 -26.60 8.96 -9.21
CA ASP A 31 -27.06 7.82 -10.01
C ASP A 31 -25.87 6.86 -10.23
N PRO A 32 -25.93 5.56 -9.87
CA PRO A 32 -24.84 4.61 -10.07
C PRO A 32 -24.52 4.30 -11.54
N GLY A 33 -24.88 5.21 -12.44
CA GLY A 33 -24.65 5.18 -13.88
C GLY A 33 -23.81 6.33 -14.45
N SER A 34 -23.22 7.23 -13.64
CA SER A 34 -22.52 8.41 -14.16
C SER A 34 -21.09 8.13 -14.58
N ASP A 35 -20.82 8.44 -15.82
CA ASP A 35 -19.56 8.52 -16.57
C ASP A 35 -18.31 8.96 -15.77
N ALA A 36 -17.57 8.01 -15.22
CA ALA A 36 -16.13 8.12 -15.16
C ALA A 36 -15.60 7.70 -16.55
N GLY A 37 -14.82 8.55 -17.21
CA GLY A 37 -14.33 8.34 -18.58
C GLY A 37 -13.72 6.95 -18.76
N THR A 38 -14.49 6.05 -19.32
CA THR A 38 -14.20 4.64 -19.42
C THR A 38 -13.21 4.39 -20.55
N SER A 39 -11.97 4.06 -20.18
CA SER A 39 -11.13 3.25 -21.04
C SER A 39 -11.86 1.91 -21.25
N LEU A 40 -12.37 1.66 -22.47
CA LEU A 40 -13.11 0.44 -22.79
C LEU A 40 -12.28 -0.84 -22.61
N ALA A 41 -10.95 -0.75 -22.58
CA ALA A 41 -10.06 -1.87 -22.33
C ALA A 41 -8.98 -1.47 -21.32
N SER A 42 -8.62 -2.39 -20.44
CA SER A 42 -7.44 -2.24 -19.60
C SER A 42 -6.18 -2.27 -20.45
N PRO A 43 -5.13 -1.47 -20.13
CA PRO A 43 -3.82 -1.63 -20.73
C PRO A 43 -3.38 -3.09 -20.52
N THR A 44 -2.97 -3.76 -21.59
CA THR A 44 -2.29 -5.05 -21.46
C THR A 44 -0.89 -4.82 -20.93
N ASP A 45 -0.41 -5.73 -20.09
CA ASP A 45 1.01 -5.78 -19.74
C ASP A 45 1.83 -5.84 -21.04
N PRO A 46 2.86 -4.99 -21.22
CA PRO A 46 3.70 -5.04 -22.42
C PRO A 46 4.37 -6.41 -22.64
N ASN A 47 4.48 -7.21 -21.58
CA ASN A 47 5.00 -8.57 -21.64
C ASN A 47 3.92 -9.63 -21.85
N SER A 48 2.66 -9.25 -22.00
CA SER A 48 1.56 -10.18 -22.24
C SER A 48 1.53 -10.66 -23.70
N ILE A 49 1.23 -11.94 -23.90
CA ILE A 49 0.93 -12.48 -25.23
C ILE A 49 -0.43 -11.97 -25.76
N LEU A 50 -1.28 -11.44 -24.89
CA LEU A 50 -2.60 -10.94 -25.24
C LEU A 50 -2.52 -9.58 -25.93
N ASP A 51 -3.00 -9.48 -27.17
CA ASP A 51 -3.17 -8.20 -27.84
C ASP A 51 -4.53 -7.58 -27.45
N GLY A 52 -4.49 -6.61 -26.54
CA GLY A 52 -5.68 -5.92 -26.07
C GLY A 52 -6.44 -5.18 -27.15
N THR A 53 -5.77 -4.70 -28.20
CA THR A 53 -6.41 -4.01 -29.33
C THR A 53 -7.20 -5.01 -30.17
N VAL A 54 -6.61 -6.17 -30.44
CA VAL A 54 -7.27 -7.25 -31.15
C VAL A 54 -8.48 -7.76 -30.39
N LEU A 55 -8.32 -8.01 -29.09
CA LEU A 55 -9.41 -8.45 -28.21
C LEU A 55 -10.55 -7.43 -28.16
N THR A 56 -10.23 -6.15 -27.96
CA THR A 56 -11.21 -5.06 -27.95
C THR A 56 -11.98 -5.02 -29.27
N SER A 57 -11.29 -5.08 -30.42
CA SER A 57 -11.90 -5.07 -31.73
C SER A 57 -12.82 -6.28 -31.96
N LYS A 58 -12.41 -7.47 -31.51
CA LYS A 58 -13.23 -8.69 -31.60
C LYS A 58 -14.51 -8.56 -30.77
N ILE A 59 -14.43 -8.05 -29.54
CA ILE A 59 -15.60 -7.84 -28.70
C ILE A 59 -16.50 -6.75 -29.29
N GLN A 60 -15.93 -5.60 -29.69
CA GLN A 60 -16.70 -4.52 -30.31
C GLN A 60 -17.48 -5.00 -31.53
N LYS A 61 -16.87 -5.83 -32.37
CA LYS A 61 -17.56 -6.43 -33.52
C LYS A 61 -18.80 -7.25 -33.10
N VAL A 62 -18.70 -8.04 -32.04
CA VAL A 62 -19.87 -8.78 -31.51
C VAL A 62 -20.96 -7.81 -31.03
N LEU A 63 -20.56 -6.74 -30.35
CA LEU A 63 -21.52 -5.74 -29.85
C LEU A 63 -22.22 -5.00 -31.00
N ASP A 64 -21.49 -4.59 -32.02
CA ASP A 64 -22.02 -3.91 -33.21
C ASP A 64 -23.01 -4.81 -33.97
N GLU A 65 -22.65 -6.09 -34.21
CA GLU A 65 -23.51 -7.07 -34.87
C GLU A 65 -24.82 -7.32 -34.11
N GLN A 66 -24.80 -7.17 -32.78
CA GLN A 66 -25.98 -7.36 -31.92
C GLN A 66 -26.66 -6.05 -31.51
N SER A 67 -26.15 -4.91 -31.97
CA SER A 67 -26.63 -3.55 -31.64
C SER A 67 -26.66 -3.31 -30.12
N ILE A 68 -25.57 -3.68 -29.41
CA ILE A 68 -25.44 -3.54 -27.95
C ILE A 68 -24.56 -2.32 -27.65
N ASP A 69 -25.04 -1.46 -26.75
CA ASP A 69 -24.21 -0.38 -26.21
C ASP A 69 -23.06 -0.98 -25.39
N PRO A 70 -21.79 -0.67 -25.69
CA PRO A 70 -20.63 -1.11 -24.90
C PRO A 70 -20.75 -0.85 -23.41
N LYS A 71 -21.50 0.17 -23.01
CA LYS A 71 -21.75 0.48 -21.59
C LYS A 71 -22.61 -0.58 -20.88
N GLN A 72 -23.30 -1.43 -21.60
CA GLN A 72 -24.20 -2.46 -21.04
C GLN A 72 -23.48 -3.77 -20.73
N ILE A 73 -22.19 -3.89 -21.07
CA ILE A 73 -21.46 -5.16 -20.98
C ILE A 73 -20.05 -4.96 -20.38
N SER A 74 -19.61 -6.00 -19.71
CA SER A 74 -18.22 -6.13 -19.27
C SER A 74 -17.73 -7.55 -19.56
N VAL A 75 -16.48 -7.68 -20.00
CA VAL A 75 -15.87 -8.97 -20.35
C VAL A 75 -14.52 -9.09 -19.64
N GLY A 76 -14.28 -10.23 -19.01
CA GLY A 76 -12.99 -10.63 -18.47
C GLY A 76 -12.49 -11.91 -19.12
N TYR A 77 -11.22 -11.97 -19.37
CA TYR A 77 -10.54 -13.08 -20.03
C TYR A 77 -9.22 -13.38 -19.32
N TYR A 78 -8.99 -14.63 -19.02
CA TYR A 78 -7.72 -15.14 -18.50
C TYR A 78 -7.27 -16.31 -19.38
N TYR A 79 -5.99 -16.33 -19.78
CA TYR A 79 -5.37 -17.36 -20.58
C TYR A 79 -4.36 -18.14 -19.76
N SER A 80 -4.63 -19.41 -19.51
CA SER A 80 -3.86 -20.19 -18.53
C SER A 80 -2.45 -20.52 -18.97
N ALA A 81 -2.17 -20.55 -20.29
CA ALA A 81 -0.85 -20.93 -20.79
C ALA A 81 0.26 -19.96 -20.35
N THR A 82 -0.08 -18.68 -20.19
CA THR A 82 0.86 -17.62 -19.78
C THR A 82 0.46 -16.95 -18.47
N GLY A 83 -0.79 -17.11 -18.02
CA GLY A 83 -1.29 -16.42 -16.82
C GLY A 83 -1.82 -15.02 -17.10
N ASP A 84 -1.88 -14.60 -18.34
CA ASP A 84 -2.30 -13.27 -18.73
C ASP A 84 -3.80 -13.06 -18.60
N SER A 85 -4.19 -11.84 -18.28
CA SER A 85 -5.58 -11.40 -18.20
C SER A 85 -5.84 -10.15 -19.00
N TRP A 86 -7.04 -10.06 -19.56
CA TRP A 86 -7.52 -8.88 -20.27
C TRP A 86 -8.97 -8.59 -19.89
N TYR A 87 -9.34 -7.30 -19.88
CA TYR A 87 -10.66 -6.85 -19.48
C TYR A 87 -11.21 -5.78 -20.42
N PHE A 88 -12.50 -5.90 -20.74
CA PHE A 88 -13.30 -4.87 -21.36
C PHE A 88 -14.32 -4.37 -20.33
N ASN A 89 -14.29 -3.09 -19.96
CA ASN A 89 -15.05 -2.53 -18.85
C ASN A 89 -14.88 -3.31 -17.54
N GLY A 90 -13.66 -3.78 -17.25
CA GLY A 90 -13.38 -4.73 -16.16
C GLY A 90 -13.74 -4.22 -14.78
N ASP A 91 -13.67 -2.91 -14.56
CA ASP A 91 -13.86 -2.26 -13.26
C ASP A 91 -15.29 -1.74 -13.08
N LYS A 92 -16.18 -1.98 -14.06
CA LYS A 92 -17.60 -1.69 -13.93
C LYS A 92 -18.28 -2.67 -12.97
N TRP A 93 -19.04 -2.14 -12.04
CA TRP A 93 -19.74 -2.89 -11.01
C TRP A 93 -21.15 -3.27 -11.45
N PHE A 94 -21.54 -4.50 -11.12
CA PHE A 94 -22.86 -5.04 -11.38
C PHE A 94 -23.38 -5.75 -10.13
N TYR A 95 -24.71 -5.77 -9.94
CA TYR A 95 -25.30 -6.72 -9.03
C TYR A 95 -25.05 -8.14 -9.59
N PRO A 96 -24.34 -9.04 -8.86
CA PRO A 96 -23.82 -10.27 -9.45
C PRO A 96 -24.86 -11.36 -9.68
N ALA A 97 -26.10 -11.15 -9.21
CA ALA A 97 -27.11 -12.20 -9.16
C ALA A 97 -26.51 -13.49 -8.56
N SER A 98 -26.85 -14.66 -9.05
CA SER A 98 -26.36 -15.94 -8.51
C SER A 98 -24.86 -16.23 -8.73
N MET A 99 -24.08 -15.34 -9.34
CA MET A 99 -22.63 -15.54 -9.45
C MET A 99 -21.90 -15.47 -8.10
N TYR A 100 -22.46 -14.73 -7.12
CA TYR A 100 -21.89 -14.67 -5.76
C TYR A 100 -21.79 -16.06 -5.08
N LYS A 101 -22.56 -17.02 -5.54
CA LYS A 101 -22.57 -18.39 -5.01
C LYS A 101 -21.23 -19.11 -5.20
N VAL A 102 -20.43 -18.71 -6.20
CA VAL A 102 -19.10 -19.31 -6.41
C VAL A 102 -18.15 -18.98 -5.25
N PRO A 103 -17.81 -17.71 -4.96
CA PRO A 103 -16.93 -17.40 -3.84
C PRO A 103 -17.51 -17.84 -2.49
N LEU A 104 -18.84 -17.82 -2.33
CA LEU A 104 -19.49 -18.29 -1.12
C LEU A 104 -19.22 -19.80 -0.87
N VAL A 105 -19.38 -20.64 -1.89
CA VAL A 105 -19.14 -22.08 -1.77
C VAL A 105 -17.65 -22.40 -1.71
N MET A 106 -16.80 -21.61 -2.35
CA MET A 106 -15.34 -21.75 -2.18
C MET A 106 -14.92 -21.61 -0.71
N LEU A 107 -15.54 -20.69 0.06
CA LEU A 107 -15.29 -20.58 1.50
C LEU A 107 -15.72 -21.83 2.28
N LEU A 108 -16.81 -22.48 1.90
CA LEU A 108 -17.24 -23.74 2.50
C LEU A 108 -16.29 -24.89 2.14
N ALA A 109 -15.91 -24.98 0.86
CA ALA A 109 -14.97 -26.00 0.36
C ALA A 109 -13.58 -25.88 1.01
N GLU A 110 -13.11 -24.65 1.32
CA GLU A 110 -11.85 -24.46 2.07
C GLU A 110 -11.91 -25.08 3.47
N LYS A 111 -13.06 -25.05 4.14
CA LYS A 111 -13.20 -25.70 5.44
C LYS A 111 -13.03 -27.22 5.33
N VAL A 112 -13.46 -27.79 4.21
CA VAL A 112 -13.20 -29.23 3.91
C VAL A 112 -11.72 -29.45 3.63
N TYR A 113 -11.12 -28.63 2.79
CA TYR A 113 -9.70 -28.72 2.47
C TYR A 113 -8.79 -28.59 3.70
N ASN A 114 -9.15 -27.71 4.63
CA ASN A 114 -8.43 -27.48 5.88
C ASN A 114 -8.70 -28.57 6.95
N GLY A 115 -9.60 -29.51 6.69
CA GLY A 115 -9.96 -30.57 7.63
C GLY A 115 -10.90 -30.12 8.77
N GLU A 116 -11.47 -28.91 8.68
CA GLU A 116 -12.48 -28.42 9.63
C GLU A 116 -13.84 -29.14 9.43
N LEU A 117 -14.12 -29.51 8.19
CA LEU A 117 -15.28 -30.29 7.75
C LEU A 117 -14.85 -31.47 6.87
N SER A 118 -15.80 -32.37 6.58
CA SER A 118 -15.71 -33.32 5.49
C SER A 118 -16.90 -33.17 4.55
N GLN A 119 -16.89 -33.79 3.40
CA GLN A 119 -18.03 -33.79 2.46
C GLN A 119 -19.31 -34.35 3.09
N ASP A 120 -19.18 -35.26 4.06
CA ASP A 120 -20.29 -35.88 4.81
C ASP A 120 -20.66 -35.07 6.08
N SER A 121 -19.95 -33.97 6.38
CA SER A 121 -20.26 -33.14 7.55
C SER A 121 -21.63 -32.49 7.42
N GLN A 122 -22.43 -32.63 8.50
CA GLN A 122 -23.73 -31.96 8.57
C GLN A 122 -23.59 -30.47 8.82
N VAL A 123 -24.17 -29.66 7.95
CA VAL A 123 -24.29 -28.22 8.10
C VAL A 123 -25.76 -27.85 7.89
N TYR A 124 -26.42 -27.36 8.94
CA TYR A 124 -27.88 -27.19 8.97
C TYR A 124 -28.60 -28.51 8.57
N ASP A 125 -29.46 -28.46 7.57
CA ASP A 125 -30.33 -29.58 7.17
C ASP A 125 -29.72 -30.46 6.06
N GLY A 126 -28.46 -30.22 5.66
CA GLY A 126 -27.80 -31.01 4.61
C GLY A 126 -26.33 -31.32 4.91
N VAL A 127 -25.77 -32.23 4.16
CA VAL A 127 -24.33 -32.49 4.16
C VAL A 127 -23.63 -31.56 3.18
N VAL A 128 -22.35 -31.27 3.43
CA VAL A 128 -21.58 -30.30 2.64
C VAL A 128 -21.65 -30.63 1.13
N ALA A 129 -21.48 -31.87 0.72
CA ALA A 129 -21.54 -32.28 -0.70
C ALA A 129 -22.87 -31.91 -1.37
N ASP A 130 -24.00 -32.20 -0.71
CA ASP A 130 -25.33 -31.88 -1.25
C ASP A 130 -25.56 -30.37 -1.30
N ILE A 131 -25.07 -29.63 -0.29
CA ILE A 131 -25.15 -28.16 -0.22
C ILE A 131 -24.40 -27.52 -1.38
N GLU A 132 -23.15 -27.93 -1.64
CA GLU A 132 -22.35 -27.47 -2.76
C GLU A 132 -23.05 -27.73 -4.09
N GLU A 133 -23.57 -28.94 -4.30
CA GLU A 133 -24.32 -29.29 -5.49
C GLU A 133 -25.59 -28.43 -5.65
N HIS A 134 -26.42 -28.33 -4.61
CA HIS A 134 -27.64 -27.55 -4.68
C HIS A 134 -27.38 -26.06 -4.99
N ILE A 135 -26.35 -25.48 -4.40
CA ILE A 135 -26.02 -24.07 -4.60
C ILE A 135 -25.43 -23.82 -6.00
N LEU A 136 -24.50 -24.65 -6.45
CA LEU A 136 -23.74 -24.38 -7.69
C LEU A 136 -24.45 -24.99 -8.92
N THR A 137 -24.89 -26.26 -8.83
CA THR A 137 -25.50 -26.96 -9.96
C THR A 137 -26.91 -26.45 -10.22
N TYR A 138 -27.74 -26.35 -9.19
CA TYR A 138 -29.14 -25.95 -9.32
C TYR A 138 -29.41 -24.51 -8.96
N SER A 139 -28.38 -23.76 -8.53
CA SER A 139 -28.52 -22.35 -8.13
C SER A 139 -29.54 -22.10 -7.03
N ASN A 140 -29.65 -23.02 -6.04
CA ASN A 140 -30.61 -22.92 -4.96
C ASN A 140 -30.33 -21.74 -4.03
N ASN A 141 -31.35 -20.91 -3.75
CA ASN A 141 -31.24 -19.71 -2.94
C ASN A 141 -31.31 -20.00 -1.45
N ASP A 142 -32.17 -20.93 -1.02
CA ASP A 142 -32.36 -21.26 0.39
C ASP A 142 -31.06 -21.82 1.01
N TRP A 143 -30.42 -22.75 0.31
CA TRP A 143 -29.12 -23.27 0.73
C TRP A 143 -28.03 -22.19 0.74
N ALA A 144 -28.01 -21.32 -0.27
CA ALA A 144 -27.07 -20.21 -0.31
C ALA A 144 -27.28 -19.25 0.88
N HIS A 145 -28.54 -18.94 1.22
CA HIS A 145 -28.88 -18.14 2.38
C HIS A 145 -28.44 -18.80 3.71
N ALA A 146 -28.68 -20.12 3.86
CA ALA A 146 -28.22 -20.86 5.03
C ALA A 146 -26.68 -20.79 5.16
N ILE A 147 -25.94 -20.96 4.06
CA ILE A 147 -24.48 -20.91 4.10
C ILE A 147 -23.95 -19.48 4.37
N ARG A 148 -24.56 -18.44 3.84
CA ARG A 148 -24.21 -17.04 4.23
C ARG A 148 -24.28 -16.86 5.75
N LYS A 149 -25.36 -17.34 6.39
CA LYS A 149 -25.50 -17.31 7.86
C LYS A 149 -24.43 -18.17 8.56
N TYR A 150 -24.17 -19.37 8.06
CA TYR A 150 -23.15 -20.27 8.61
C TYR A 150 -21.75 -19.66 8.58
N LEU A 151 -21.41 -18.91 7.54
CA LEU A 151 -20.14 -18.22 7.38
C LEU A 151 -20.05 -16.87 8.11
N GLY A 152 -21.03 -16.54 8.95
CA GLY A 152 -20.98 -15.35 9.82
C GLY A 152 -21.75 -14.13 9.32
N GLY A 153 -22.63 -14.32 8.33
CA GLY A 153 -23.45 -13.23 7.74
C GLY A 153 -22.82 -12.58 6.53
N ASP A 154 -23.57 -11.66 5.91
CA ASP A 154 -23.26 -11.15 4.58
C ASP A 154 -21.96 -10.36 4.50
N ALA A 155 -21.71 -9.41 5.38
CA ALA A 155 -20.47 -8.65 5.41
C ALA A 155 -19.24 -9.57 5.65
N LYS A 156 -19.39 -10.55 6.55
CA LYS A 156 -18.27 -11.45 6.90
C LYS A 156 -17.85 -12.34 5.75
N TRP A 157 -18.78 -13.04 5.09
CA TRP A 157 -18.40 -13.91 3.99
C TRP A 157 -17.84 -13.11 2.79
N ARG A 158 -18.36 -11.90 2.53
CA ARG A 158 -17.83 -11.02 1.46
C ARG A 158 -16.39 -10.57 1.79
N GLU A 159 -16.14 -10.17 3.02
CA GLU A 159 -14.78 -9.84 3.47
C GLU A 159 -13.83 -11.03 3.30
N ASP A 160 -14.24 -12.22 3.77
CA ASP A 160 -13.42 -13.42 3.64
C ASP A 160 -13.19 -13.84 2.18
N ALA A 161 -14.12 -13.53 1.27
CA ALA A 161 -14.02 -13.86 -0.15
C ALA A 161 -13.10 -12.92 -0.93
N LYS A 162 -12.72 -11.75 -0.40
CA LYS A 162 -11.74 -10.85 -1.02
C LYS A 162 -10.43 -11.57 -1.35
N LYS A 163 -10.03 -12.56 -0.54
CA LYS A 163 -8.81 -13.36 -0.75
C LYS A 163 -8.75 -14.12 -2.08
N TYR A 164 -9.88 -14.33 -2.75
CA TYR A 164 -9.93 -15.00 -4.04
C TYR A 164 -9.65 -14.07 -5.22
N ALA A 165 -9.55 -12.76 -4.97
CA ALA A 165 -9.19 -11.77 -5.96
C ALA A 165 -7.95 -10.98 -5.48
N GLN A 166 -7.08 -10.62 -6.43
CA GLN A 166 -5.89 -9.80 -6.15
C GLN A 166 -6.20 -8.31 -6.40
N LEU A 167 -7.31 -7.85 -5.81
CA LEU A 167 -7.70 -6.44 -5.86
C LEU A 167 -7.16 -5.71 -4.65
N LYS A 168 -6.80 -4.45 -4.84
CA LYS A 168 -6.51 -3.55 -3.73
C LYS A 168 -7.82 -3.09 -3.10
N GLU A 169 -7.76 -2.64 -1.85
CA GLU A 169 -8.95 -2.20 -1.14
C GLU A 169 -9.68 -1.04 -1.85
N GLU A 170 -8.92 -0.12 -2.45
CA GLU A 170 -9.45 0.99 -3.25
C GLU A 170 -10.14 0.57 -4.55
N ASP A 171 -9.93 -0.66 -5.02
CA ASP A 171 -10.52 -1.21 -6.25
C ASP A 171 -11.85 -1.93 -5.99
N TYR A 172 -12.28 -2.05 -4.73
CA TYR A 172 -13.61 -2.55 -4.39
C TYR A 172 -14.65 -1.43 -4.43
N ASP A 173 -15.86 -1.75 -4.89
CA ASP A 173 -16.98 -0.85 -4.78
C ASP A 173 -17.21 -0.50 -3.30
N PRO A 174 -17.47 0.76 -2.92
CA PRO A 174 -17.78 1.13 -1.54
C PRO A 174 -18.93 0.31 -0.93
N ASP A 175 -19.88 -0.10 -1.78
CA ASP A 175 -21.04 -0.89 -1.39
C ASP A 175 -20.84 -2.41 -1.54
N TYR A 176 -19.60 -2.87 -1.77
CA TYR A 176 -19.31 -4.30 -1.94
C TYR A 176 -19.72 -5.14 -0.73
N LEU A 177 -19.44 -4.66 0.48
CA LEU A 177 -19.77 -5.38 1.71
C LEU A 177 -21.27 -5.32 2.03
N ASP A 178 -21.96 -4.23 1.70
CA ASP A 178 -23.37 -4.01 2.06
C ASP A 178 -24.32 -4.54 0.99
N TYR A 179 -24.02 -4.30 -0.29
CA TYR A 179 -24.93 -4.61 -1.39
C TYR A 179 -24.41 -5.66 -2.38
N CYS A 180 -23.24 -6.26 -2.11
CA CYS A 180 -22.71 -7.35 -2.92
C CYS A 180 -22.51 -7.00 -4.40
N TYR A 181 -22.00 -5.80 -4.74
CA TYR A 181 -21.64 -5.48 -6.11
C TYR A 181 -20.31 -6.10 -6.50
N PHE A 182 -20.25 -6.71 -7.69
CA PHE A 182 -19.04 -7.31 -8.24
C PHE A 182 -18.60 -6.59 -9.49
N SER A 183 -17.30 -6.34 -9.62
CA SER A 183 -16.72 -6.02 -10.91
C SER A 183 -16.45 -7.30 -11.70
N ASN A 184 -16.36 -7.16 -13.03
CA ASN A 184 -15.95 -8.28 -13.86
C ASN A 184 -14.53 -8.74 -13.53
N ARG A 185 -13.61 -7.80 -13.23
CA ARG A 185 -12.24 -8.10 -12.77
C ARG A 185 -12.26 -8.98 -11.51
N TYR A 186 -13.07 -8.63 -10.52
CA TYR A 186 -13.23 -9.44 -9.31
C TYR A 186 -13.66 -10.86 -9.64
N MET A 187 -14.75 -11.01 -10.40
CA MET A 187 -15.32 -12.33 -10.68
C MET A 187 -14.39 -13.18 -11.56
N THR A 188 -13.70 -12.57 -12.53
CA THR A 188 -12.71 -13.29 -13.35
C THR A 188 -11.58 -13.82 -12.50
N GLN A 189 -11.07 -13.01 -11.52
CA GLN A 189 -10.01 -13.44 -10.62
C GLN A 189 -10.48 -14.54 -9.65
N VAL A 190 -11.73 -14.48 -9.17
CA VAL A 190 -12.33 -15.57 -8.39
C VAL A 190 -12.31 -16.89 -9.18
N MET A 191 -12.76 -16.86 -10.45
CA MET A 191 -12.76 -18.06 -11.30
C MET A 191 -11.33 -18.50 -11.67
N THR A 192 -10.40 -17.56 -11.83
CA THR A 192 -8.97 -17.86 -12.04
C THR A 192 -8.38 -18.57 -10.82
N THR A 193 -8.67 -18.09 -9.62
CA THR A 193 -8.26 -18.73 -8.37
C THR A 193 -8.85 -20.13 -8.24
N LEU A 194 -10.12 -20.28 -8.57
CA LEU A 194 -10.77 -21.60 -8.61
C LEU A 194 -10.06 -22.55 -9.58
N TYR A 195 -9.67 -22.08 -10.77
CA TYR A 195 -8.96 -22.88 -11.76
C TYR A 195 -7.53 -23.22 -11.33
N THR A 196 -6.75 -22.21 -10.90
CA THR A 196 -5.32 -22.38 -10.59
C THR A 196 -5.08 -23.13 -9.28
N GLN A 197 -6.05 -23.09 -8.36
CA GLN A 197 -6.01 -23.76 -7.06
C GLN A 197 -7.11 -24.83 -6.92
N ARG A 198 -7.52 -25.43 -8.02
CA ARG A 198 -8.65 -26.37 -8.08
C ARG A 198 -8.56 -27.53 -7.07
N GLU A 199 -7.36 -27.87 -6.65
CA GLU A 199 -7.12 -28.92 -5.64
C GLU A 199 -7.71 -28.53 -4.28
N ARG A 200 -7.83 -27.23 -3.99
CA ARG A 200 -8.49 -26.70 -2.78
C ARG A 200 -10.02 -26.76 -2.87
N PHE A 201 -10.56 -26.89 -4.10
CA PHE A 201 -11.98 -26.78 -4.38
C PHE A 201 -12.49 -27.93 -5.27
N PRO A 202 -12.19 -29.19 -4.95
CA PRO A 202 -12.41 -30.30 -5.89
C PRO A 202 -13.88 -30.44 -6.31
N ASN A 203 -14.82 -30.41 -5.37
CA ASN A 203 -16.24 -30.57 -5.63
C ASN A 203 -16.88 -29.34 -6.28
N VAL A 204 -16.31 -28.13 -6.03
CA VAL A 204 -16.82 -26.87 -6.61
C VAL A 204 -16.74 -26.90 -8.14
N VAL A 205 -15.61 -27.37 -8.69
CA VAL A 205 -15.44 -27.49 -10.14
C VAL A 205 -16.40 -28.54 -10.72
N GLU A 206 -16.57 -29.68 -10.07
CA GLU A 206 -17.50 -30.75 -10.46
C GLU A 206 -18.95 -30.23 -10.52
N CYS A 207 -19.39 -29.49 -9.48
CA CYS A 207 -20.72 -28.88 -9.46
C CYS A 207 -20.93 -27.89 -10.60
N LEU A 208 -19.89 -27.08 -10.96
CA LEU A 208 -19.96 -26.13 -12.05
C LEU A 208 -19.94 -26.81 -13.44
N LEU A 209 -19.27 -27.95 -13.58
CA LEU A 209 -19.34 -28.78 -14.80
C LEU A 209 -20.77 -29.29 -15.03
N ASN A 210 -21.53 -29.54 -13.97
CA ASN A 210 -22.90 -30.02 -14.00
C ASN A 210 -23.97 -28.91 -13.87
N ALA A 211 -23.55 -27.62 -13.84
CA ALA A 211 -24.46 -26.52 -13.58
C ALA A 211 -25.58 -26.37 -14.64
N GLN A 212 -26.81 -26.15 -14.14
CA GLN A 212 -27.99 -25.90 -14.95
C GLN A 212 -28.35 -24.41 -15.00
N PRO A 213 -28.95 -23.88 -16.09
CA PRO A 213 -29.35 -24.59 -17.32
C PRO A 213 -28.20 -24.80 -18.32
N GLU A 214 -28.45 -25.69 -19.28
CA GLU A 214 -27.62 -25.97 -20.45
C GLU A 214 -27.65 -24.78 -21.44
N GLY A 215 -26.98 -23.71 -21.15
CA GLY A 215 -26.99 -22.51 -21.99
C GLY A 215 -25.67 -21.77 -21.94
N TYR A 216 -25.69 -20.52 -22.32
CA TYR A 216 -24.54 -19.62 -22.30
C TYR A 216 -23.37 -20.19 -23.12
N TYR A 217 -22.19 -20.36 -22.55
CA TYR A 217 -21.01 -20.85 -23.28
C TYR A 217 -21.21 -22.26 -23.83
N ARG A 218 -21.97 -23.13 -23.14
CA ARG A 218 -22.24 -24.49 -23.61
C ARG A 218 -23.04 -24.52 -24.91
N GLN A 219 -23.82 -23.48 -25.20
CA GLN A 219 -24.62 -23.36 -26.41
C GLN A 219 -23.76 -23.42 -27.68
N THR A 220 -22.53 -22.92 -27.64
CA THR A 220 -21.65 -22.82 -28.82
C THR A 220 -20.39 -23.69 -28.68
N LEU A 221 -19.99 -24.03 -27.47
CA LEU A 221 -18.72 -24.68 -27.20
C LEU A 221 -18.86 -26.02 -26.47
N GLY A 222 -20.06 -26.36 -25.95
CA GLY A 222 -20.28 -27.54 -25.12
C GLY A 222 -20.11 -28.88 -25.85
N GLU A 223 -20.19 -28.90 -27.19
CA GLU A 223 -19.87 -30.11 -27.96
C GLU A 223 -18.37 -30.37 -28.10
N GLN A 224 -17.54 -29.29 -27.90
CA GLN A 224 -16.09 -29.34 -28.12
C GLN A 224 -15.29 -29.39 -26.84
N TYR A 225 -15.81 -28.75 -25.78
CA TYR A 225 -15.08 -28.54 -24.51
C TYR A 225 -15.96 -28.76 -23.31
N GLU A 226 -15.37 -29.29 -22.24
CA GLU A 226 -15.97 -29.24 -20.90
C GLU A 226 -15.99 -27.79 -20.43
N ILE A 227 -17.07 -27.38 -19.76
CA ILE A 227 -17.28 -26.01 -19.33
C ILE A 227 -17.83 -26.01 -17.91
N ALA A 228 -17.00 -25.59 -16.95
CA ALA A 228 -17.41 -25.31 -15.59
C ALA A 228 -17.95 -23.89 -15.52
N GLN A 229 -19.27 -23.69 -15.49
CA GLN A 229 -19.88 -22.37 -15.57
C GLN A 229 -20.84 -22.07 -14.42
N LYS A 230 -20.96 -20.78 -14.05
CA LYS A 230 -22.04 -20.26 -13.20
C LYS A 230 -22.70 -19.08 -13.87
N TYR A 231 -24.01 -19.14 -13.99
CA TYR A 231 -24.82 -18.02 -14.43
C TYR A 231 -25.41 -17.25 -13.25
N GLY A 232 -25.79 -16.00 -13.50
CA GLY A 232 -26.60 -15.15 -12.63
C GLY A 232 -27.64 -14.39 -13.45
N SER A 233 -28.88 -14.37 -12.98
CA SER A 233 -29.98 -13.62 -13.60
C SER A 233 -30.82 -12.97 -12.51
N PHE A 234 -31.09 -11.67 -12.65
CA PHE A 234 -31.85 -10.87 -11.70
C PHE A 234 -32.45 -9.65 -12.40
N GLU A 235 -33.65 -9.24 -11.99
CA GLU A 235 -34.26 -7.98 -12.38
C GLU A 235 -34.54 -7.16 -11.11
N ASP A 236 -33.96 -5.98 -11.03
CA ASP A 236 -34.15 -5.10 -9.87
C ASP A 236 -35.52 -4.39 -9.89
N SER A 237 -35.87 -3.73 -8.79
CA SER A 237 -37.14 -3.00 -8.63
C SER A 237 -37.34 -1.85 -9.63
N ARG A 238 -36.28 -1.42 -10.31
CA ARG A 238 -36.33 -0.39 -11.38
C ARG A 238 -36.49 -1.00 -12.76
N GLY A 239 -36.54 -2.34 -12.86
CA GLY A 239 -36.64 -3.08 -14.12
C GLY A 239 -35.29 -3.27 -14.83
N VAL A 240 -34.16 -3.00 -14.16
CA VAL A 240 -32.84 -3.26 -14.72
C VAL A 240 -32.54 -4.76 -14.64
N LYS A 241 -32.26 -5.35 -15.80
CA LYS A 241 -31.99 -6.78 -15.93
C LYS A 241 -30.50 -7.07 -15.95
N PHE A 242 -30.06 -7.84 -15.00
CA PHE A 242 -28.66 -8.32 -14.88
C PHE A 242 -28.61 -9.79 -15.32
N ASN A 243 -27.76 -10.10 -16.31
CA ASN A 243 -27.59 -11.45 -16.81
C ASN A 243 -26.13 -11.73 -17.08
N HIS A 244 -25.56 -12.68 -16.39
CA HIS A 244 -24.13 -12.91 -16.32
C HIS A 244 -23.80 -14.37 -16.50
N CYS A 245 -22.58 -14.64 -16.95
CA CYS A 245 -21.98 -15.99 -16.86
C CYS A 245 -20.46 -15.88 -16.69
N ALA A 246 -19.93 -16.65 -15.75
CA ALA A 246 -18.50 -16.88 -15.58
C ALA A 246 -18.20 -18.35 -15.77
N ALA A 247 -17.11 -18.69 -16.48
CA ALA A 247 -16.77 -20.05 -16.79
C ALA A 247 -15.26 -20.29 -16.86
N ILE A 248 -14.88 -21.52 -16.55
CA ILE A 248 -13.63 -22.14 -16.97
C ILE A 248 -13.98 -22.99 -18.19
N ILE A 249 -13.37 -22.71 -19.34
CA ILE A 249 -13.57 -23.44 -20.60
C ILE A 249 -12.29 -24.25 -20.83
N TYR A 250 -12.40 -25.57 -20.89
CA TYR A 250 -11.26 -26.48 -21.00
C TYR A 250 -10.83 -26.64 -22.45
N THR A 251 -10.42 -25.54 -23.08
CA THR A 251 -9.65 -25.54 -24.35
C THR A 251 -8.29 -26.22 -24.15
N PRO A 252 -7.48 -26.53 -25.19
CA PRO A 252 -6.15 -27.12 -25.00
C PRO A 252 -5.30 -26.43 -23.94
N ASN A 253 -5.26 -25.11 -23.94
CA ASN A 253 -4.84 -24.29 -22.83
C ASN A 253 -6.08 -23.61 -22.23
N PRO A 254 -6.59 -24.06 -21.07
CA PRO A 254 -7.86 -23.59 -20.51
C PRO A 254 -7.93 -22.09 -20.36
N ILE A 255 -9.13 -21.54 -20.53
CA ILE A 255 -9.39 -20.13 -20.39
C ILE A 255 -10.47 -19.87 -19.32
N VAL A 256 -10.39 -18.73 -18.65
CA VAL A 256 -11.51 -18.22 -17.85
C VAL A 256 -12.16 -17.08 -18.63
N VAL A 257 -13.48 -17.13 -18.76
CA VAL A 257 -14.27 -16.09 -19.41
C VAL A 257 -15.41 -15.68 -18.49
N THR A 258 -15.48 -14.37 -18.21
CA THR A 258 -16.59 -13.77 -17.46
C THR A 258 -17.25 -12.70 -18.31
N VAL A 259 -18.57 -12.80 -18.49
CA VAL A 259 -19.37 -11.77 -19.15
C VAL A 259 -20.49 -11.31 -18.21
N MET A 260 -20.52 -10.02 -17.94
CA MET A 260 -21.55 -9.38 -17.13
C MET A 260 -22.32 -8.37 -17.97
N THR A 261 -23.65 -8.37 -17.85
CA THR A 261 -24.51 -7.51 -18.69
C THR A 261 -25.58 -6.82 -17.87
N SER A 262 -26.02 -5.63 -18.34
CA SER A 262 -27.22 -4.94 -17.84
C SER A 262 -28.11 -4.54 -19.01
N ASN A 263 -29.39 -4.90 -18.94
CA ASN A 263 -30.40 -4.59 -19.96
C ASN A 263 -30.09 -5.07 -21.38
N VAL A 264 -29.31 -6.14 -21.52
CA VAL A 264 -28.99 -6.76 -22.82
C VAL A 264 -30.09 -7.76 -23.18
N THR A 265 -30.75 -7.53 -24.31
CA THR A 265 -31.67 -8.52 -24.89
C THR A 265 -30.85 -9.65 -25.53
N ARG A 266 -31.40 -10.89 -25.51
CA ARG A 266 -30.69 -12.08 -26.03
C ARG A 266 -29.31 -12.32 -25.40
N TYR A 267 -29.14 -11.92 -24.13
CA TYR A 267 -27.88 -12.02 -23.39
C TYR A 267 -27.23 -13.41 -23.49
N GLY A 268 -28.01 -14.50 -23.46
CA GLY A 268 -27.49 -15.87 -23.56
C GLY A 268 -26.72 -16.11 -24.88
N ALA A 269 -27.27 -15.66 -26.02
CA ALA A 269 -26.60 -15.78 -27.32
C ALA A 269 -25.37 -14.87 -27.42
N VAL A 270 -25.45 -13.68 -26.85
CA VAL A 270 -24.31 -12.73 -26.80
C VAL A 270 -23.16 -13.29 -25.98
N ILE A 271 -23.44 -13.82 -24.80
CA ILE A 271 -22.45 -14.46 -23.91
C ILE A 271 -21.81 -15.66 -24.63
N ALA A 272 -22.64 -16.50 -25.28
CA ALA A 272 -22.15 -17.64 -26.05
C ALA A 272 -21.23 -17.24 -27.20
N GLN A 273 -21.58 -16.18 -27.95
CA GLN A 273 -20.78 -15.67 -29.05
C GLN A 273 -19.45 -15.09 -28.58
N ILE A 274 -19.46 -14.30 -27.48
CA ILE A 274 -18.23 -13.78 -26.87
C ILE A 274 -17.33 -14.94 -26.42
N GLY A 275 -17.87 -15.95 -25.73
CA GLY A 275 -17.11 -17.12 -25.31
C GLY A 275 -16.44 -17.83 -26.50
N LYS A 276 -17.19 -18.01 -27.62
CA LYS A 276 -16.63 -18.58 -28.83
C LYS A 276 -15.49 -17.75 -29.42
N VAL A 277 -15.67 -16.44 -29.50
CA VAL A 277 -14.63 -15.53 -30.04
C VAL A 277 -13.34 -15.61 -29.20
N LEU A 278 -13.47 -15.68 -27.87
CA LEU A 278 -12.32 -15.78 -26.96
C LEU A 278 -11.66 -17.15 -26.99
N ALA A 279 -12.45 -18.23 -27.10
CA ALA A 279 -11.92 -19.57 -27.31
C ALA A 279 -11.20 -19.71 -28.65
N ASP A 280 -11.76 -19.19 -29.74
CA ASP A 280 -11.09 -19.18 -31.04
C ASP A 280 -9.80 -18.35 -31.02
N TYR A 281 -9.75 -17.28 -30.20
CA TYR A 281 -8.55 -16.47 -30.02
C TYR A 281 -7.46 -17.23 -29.26
N SER A 282 -7.81 -17.98 -28.18
CA SER A 282 -6.81 -18.78 -27.46
C SER A 282 -6.15 -19.82 -28.35
N LEU A 283 -6.90 -20.47 -29.23
CA LEU A 283 -6.36 -21.43 -30.21
C LEU A 283 -5.37 -20.80 -31.20
N GLN A 284 -5.52 -19.50 -31.51
CA GLN A 284 -4.58 -18.75 -32.35
C GLN A 284 -3.28 -18.43 -31.62
N LEU A 285 -3.34 -18.33 -30.29
CA LEU A 285 -2.18 -18.05 -29.43
C LEU A 285 -1.38 -19.32 -29.10
N ASP A 286 -2.05 -20.48 -28.98
CA ASP A 286 -1.43 -21.74 -28.54
C ASP A 286 -0.09 -22.05 -29.22
N PRO A 287 0.07 -21.91 -30.57
CA PRO A 287 1.35 -22.15 -31.23
C PRO A 287 2.48 -21.17 -30.88
N GLN A 288 2.15 -20.02 -30.26
CA GLN A 288 3.09 -18.95 -29.96
C GLN A 288 3.56 -18.97 -28.50
N VAL A 289 2.97 -19.82 -27.67
CA VAL A 289 3.19 -19.83 -26.21
C VAL A 289 4.64 -20.11 -25.84
N ASP A 290 5.24 -21.12 -26.49
CA ASP A 290 6.60 -21.53 -26.16
C ASP A 290 7.63 -20.47 -26.54
N ASP A 291 7.49 -19.87 -27.74
CA ASP A 291 8.35 -18.78 -28.20
C ASP A 291 8.22 -17.55 -27.28
N HIS A 292 6.99 -17.24 -26.87
CA HIS A 292 6.72 -16.13 -25.96
C HIS A 292 7.35 -16.37 -24.57
N LYS A 293 7.23 -17.56 -24.01
CA LYS A 293 7.85 -17.92 -22.72
C LYS A 293 9.36 -17.80 -22.76
N GLN A 294 9.99 -18.27 -23.85
CA GLN A 294 11.43 -18.16 -24.05
C GLN A 294 11.88 -16.70 -24.13
N ALA A 295 11.12 -15.86 -24.84
CA ALA A 295 11.41 -14.44 -24.94
C ALA A 295 11.32 -13.74 -23.57
N LEU A 296 10.32 -14.08 -22.75
CA LEU A 296 10.18 -13.54 -21.40
C LEU A 296 11.34 -13.98 -20.47
N GLU A 297 11.72 -15.25 -20.54
CA GLU A 297 12.84 -15.77 -19.74
C GLU A 297 14.15 -15.07 -20.11
N GLN A 298 14.39 -14.87 -21.40
CA GLN A 298 15.57 -14.14 -21.85
C GLN A 298 15.54 -12.67 -21.38
N ALA A 299 14.42 -11.98 -21.50
CA ALA A 299 14.26 -10.60 -21.03
C ALA A 299 14.48 -10.48 -19.51
N ALA A 300 13.97 -11.44 -18.72
CA ALA A 300 14.17 -11.48 -17.28
C ALA A 300 15.66 -11.67 -16.92
N LEU A 301 16.38 -12.54 -17.65
CA LEU A 301 17.83 -12.74 -17.46
C LEU A 301 18.62 -11.48 -17.77
N GLU A 302 18.30 -10.78 -18.86
CA GLU A 302 18.95 -9.52 -19.23
C GLU A 302 18.68 -8.41 -18.19
N GLU A 303 17.47 -8.34 -17.65
CA GLU A 303 17.13 -7.40 -16.58
C GLU A 303 17.88 -7.70 -15.29
N GLU A 304 18.00 -8.97 -14.91
CA GLU A 304 18.78 -9.36 -13.75
C GLU A 304 20.26 -9.01 -13.89
N GLN A 305 20.86 -9.25 -15.06
CA GLN A 305 22.23 -8.86 -15.36
C GLN A 305 22.41 -7.34 -15.24
N ARG A 306 21.50 -6.56 -15.80
CA ARG A 306 21.53 -5.09 -15.68
C ARG A 306 21.45 -4.64 -14.21
N ARG A 307 20.58 -5.23 -13.40
CA ARG A 307 20.50 -4.92 -11.95
C ARG A 307 21.80 -5.21 -11.23
N GLN A 308 22.43 -6.36 -11.52
CA GLN A 308 23.71 -6.72 -10.93
C GLN A 308 24.82 -5.74 -11.31
N GLU A 309 24.84 -5.28 -12.57
CA GLU A 309 25.77 -4.24 -13.02
C GLU A 309 25.54 -2.90 -12.32
N GLU A 310 24.27 -2.47 -12.20
CA GLU A 310 23.89 -1.23 -11.49
C GLU A 310 24.29 -1.29 -10.00
N GLU A 311 24.07 -2.42 -9.33
CA GLU A 311 24.46 -2.64 -7.94
C GLU A 311 26.00 -2.62 -7.77
N ALA A 312 26.73 -3.26 -8.69
CA ALA A 312 28.18 -3.25 -8.69
C ALA A 312 28.76 -1.85 -8.92
N GLU A 313 28.14 -1.07 -9.79
CA GLU A 313 28.52 0.32 -10.04
C GLU A 313 28.20 1.22 -8.83
N ALA A 314 27.04 1.04 -8.21
CA ALA A 314 26.67 1.75 -6.99
C ALA A 314 27.65 1.46 -5.83
N LEU A 315 28.06 0.20 -5.68
CA LEU A 315 29.06 -0.19 -4.69
C LEU A 315 30.41 0.49 -4.95
N ARG A 316 30.89 0.49 -6.21
CA ARG A 316 32.13 1.17 -6.59
C ARG A 316 32.07 2.67 -6.28
N ARG A 317 30.96 3.33 -6.59
CA ARG A 317 30.75 4.75 -6.25
C ARG A 317 30.77 5.00 -4.74
N GLN A 318 30.19 4.10 -3.96
CA GLN A 318 30.22 4.18 -2.50
C GLN A 318 31.63 4.03 -1.92
N GLU A 319 32.41 3.05 -2.43
CA GLU A 319 33.80 2.85 -2.04
C GLU A 319 34.68 4.06 -2.37
N GLU A 320 34.49 4.64 -3.56
CA GLU A 320 35.21 5.85 -3.95
C GLU A 320 34.85 7.05 -3.06
N GLN A 321 33.58 7.24 -2.73
CA GLN A 321 33.16 8.28 -1.78
C GLN A 321 33.77 8.08 -0.38
N GLN A 322 33.82 6.84 0.10
CA GLN A 322 34.46 6.53 1.38
C GLN A 322 35.95 6.83 1.35
N ARG A 323 36.68 6.48 0.26
CA ARG A 323 38.09 6.80 0.09
C ARG A 323 38.31 8.31 0.09
N LEU A 324 37.53 9.07 -0.69
CA LEU A 324 37.65 10.53 -0.72
C LEU A 324 37.32 11.17 0.64
N ALA A 325 36.35 10.62 1.38
CA ALA A 325 36.04 11.09 2.73
C ALA A 325 37.17 10.83 3.71
N GLN A 326 37.82 9.67 3.64
CA GLN A 326 39.01 9.33 4.46
C GLN A 326 40.21 10.24 4.13
N GLU A 327 40.46 10.49 2.84
CA GLU A 327 41.53 11.41 2.41
C GLU A 327 41.25 12.86 2.90
N ALA A 328 40.01 13.31 2.80
CA ALA A 328 39.63 14.62 3.31
C ALA A 328 39.72 14.73 4.83
N GLU A 329 39.42 13.66 5.56
CA GLU A 329 39.60 13.62 7.02
C GLU A 329 41.06 13.63 7.42
N ALA A 330 41.92 12.86 6.72
CA ALA A 330 43.36 12.85 6.94
C ALA A 330 43.97 14.25 6.70
N GLN A 331 43.56 14.93 5.61
CA GLN A 331 43.98 16.33 5.34
C GLN A 331 43.54 17.28 6.44
N ARG A 332 42.31 17.16 6.93
CA ARG A 332 41.79 17.99 8.06
C ARG A 332 42.58 17.74 9.34
N GLN A 333 42.96 16.50 9.65
CA GLN A 333 43.75 16.16 10.81
C GLN A 333 45.18 16.72 10.69
N GLU A 334 45.77 16.68 9.50
CA GLU A 334 47.11 17.24 9.26
C GLU A 334 47.10 18.78 9.40
N GLN A 335 46.04 19.43 8.83
CA GLN A 335 45.88 20.87 8.97
C GLN A 335 45.64 21.26 10.43
N ALA A 336 44.82 20.52 11.17
CA ALA A 336 44.61 20.76 12.60
C ALA A 336 45.90 20.62 13.43
N LYS A 337 46.76 19.67 13.08
CA LYS A 337 48.10 19.53 13.71
C LYS A 337 49.00 20.74 13.42
N LYS A 338 49.00 21.25 12.17
CA LYS A 338 49.73 22.45 11.77
C LYS A 338 49.21 23.69 12.51
N ASP A 339 47.90 23.83 12.61
CA ASP A 339 47.27 24.96 13.30
C ASP A 339 47.56 24.91 14.82
N ALA A 340 47.45 23.74 15.44
CA ALA A 340 47.79 23.53 16.85
C ALA A 340 49.30 23.87 17.14
N ALA A 341 50.20 23.44 16.24
CA ALA A 341 51.62 23.81 16.35
C ALA A 341 51.84 25.31 16.19
N ALA A 342 51.14 25.97 15.26
CA ALA A 342 51.21 27.40 15.09
C ALA A 342 50.66 28.16 16.31
N GLN A 343 49.57 27.67 16.90
CA GLN A 343 48.99 28.24 18.12
C GLN A 343 49.94 28.13 19.32
N LYS A 344 50.56 26.94 19.52
CA LYS A 344 51.58 26.76 20.55
C LYS A 344 52.76 27.70 20.37
N ARG A 345 53.24 27.94 19.13
CA ARG A 345 54.28 28.90 18.84
C ARG A 345 53.86 30.32 19.23
N LYS A 346 52.62 30.74 18.92
CA LYS A 346 52.06 32.03 19.31
C LYS A 346 51.98 32.21 20.83
N GLU A 347 51.58 31.16 21.55
CA GLU A 347 51.57 31.17 23.02
C GLU A 347 52.96 31.31 23.62
N ILE A 348 53.92 30.49 23.13
CA ILE A 348 55.34 30.61 23.57
C ILE A 348 55.86 32.05 23.32
N MET A 349 55.62 32.61 22.14
CA MET A 349 56.00 33.98 21.84
C MET A 349 55.32 34.99 22.76
N SER A 350 54.04 34.82 23.07
CA SER A 350 53.31 35.64 24.03
C SER A 350 53.92 35.59 25.44
N TYR A 351 54.30 34.40 25.91
CA TYR A 351 54.99 34.25 27.19
C TYR A 351 56.38 34.89 27.16
N ALA A 352 57.12 34.71 26.08
CA ALA A 352 58.44 35.34 25.93
C ALA A 352 58.32 36.88 25.97
N VAL A 353 57.34 37.48 25.30
CA VAL A 353 57.07 38.92 25.35
C VAL A 353 56.69 39.37 26.76
N LYS A 354 55.84 38.63 27.48
CA LYS A 354 55.45 38.92 28.88
C LYS A 354 56.67 38.85 29.83
N ILE A 355 57.54 37.85 29.66
CA ILE A 355 58.76 37.73 30.43
C ILE A 355 59.72 38.91 30.15
N ALA A 356 59.90 39.24 28.87
CA ALA A 356 60.72 40.39 28.48
C ALA A 356 60.18 41.70 29.09
N ALA A 357 58.86 41.93 29.02
CA ALA A 357 58.25 43.09 29.65
C ALA A 357 58.43 43.10 31.17
N ALA A 358 58.28 41.97 31.86
CA ALA A 358 58.54 41.84 33.29
C ALA A 358 60.03 42.17 33.65
N LEU A 359 60.95 41.68 32.83
CA LEU A 359 62.41 41.99 33.04
C LEU A 359 62.66 43.49 32.85
N VAL A 360 62.06 44.15 31.88
CA VAL A 360 62.18 45.59 31.70
C VAL A 360 61.62 46.34 32.93
N VAL A 361 60.44 45.95 33.44
CA VAL A 361 59.87 46.52 34.66
C VAL A 361 60.80 46.34 35.85
N LEU A 362 61.34 45.13 36.04
CA LEU A 362 62.32 44.86 37.10
C LEU A 362 63.60 45.73 36.96
N ALA A 363 64.10 45.92 35.74
CA ALA A 363 65.23 46.76 35.47
C ALA A 363 64.96 48.22 35.82
N VAL A 364 63.76 48.72 35.43
CA VAL A 364 63.33 50.08 35.80
C VAL A 364 63.17 50.22 37.30
N MET A 365 62.58 49.28 37.98
CA MET A 365 62.47 49.27 39.45
C MET A 365 63.86 49.28 40.12
N ALA A 366 64.79 48.44 39.62
CA ALA A 366 66.20 48.46 40.14
C ALA A 366 66.88 49.79 39.92
N LEU A 367 66.66 50.44 38.77
CA LEU A 367 67.20 51.81 38.51
C LEU A 367 66.59 52.86 39.44
N LEU A 368 65.24 52.78 39.63
CA LEU A 368 64.57 53.66 40.57
C LEU A 368 65.05 53.44 42.01
N LEU A 369 65.23 52.21 42.42
CA LEU A 369 65.76 51.86 43.74
C LEU A 369 67.18 52.41 43.91
N ARG A 370 68.04 52.22 42.87
CA ARG A 370 69.40 52.79 42.89
C ARG A 370 69.35 54.34 42.98
N PHE A 371 68.41 54.93 42.25
CA PHE A 371 68.21 56.40 42.31
C PHE A 371 67.76 56.86 43.73
N GLN A 372 66.79 56.15 44.32
CA GLN A 372 66.33 56.42 45.69
C GLN A 372 67.46 56.22 46.72
N LEU A 373 68.24 55.13 46.59
CA LEU A 373 69.35 54.87 47.47
C LEU A 373 70.45 55.91 47.32
N ARG A 374 70.69 56.46 46.09
CA ARG A 374 71.59 57.60 45.87
C ARG A 374 71.05 58.84 46.53
N ARG A 375 69.77 59.16 46.42
CA ARG A 375 69.09 60.31 47.05
C ARG A 375 69.13 60.19 48.57
N LEU A 376 68.86 58.99 49.14
CA LEU A 376 68.97 58.81 50.59
C LEU A 376 70.44 58.88 51.06
N ARG A 377 71.44 58.49 50.29
CA ARG A 377 72.88 58.72 50.63
C ARG A 377 73.19 60.19 50.59
N ALA A 378 72.74 60.88 49.59
CA ALA A 378 72.92 62.31 49.51
C ALA A 378 72.26 63.10 50.68
N GLN A 379 70.99 62.74 51.04
CA GLN A 379 70.33 63.27 52.20
C GLN A 379 71.08 62.93 53.54
N ARG A 380 71.60 61.71 53.68
CA ARG A 380 72.41 61.30 54.86
C ARG A 380 73.71 62.08 54.93
N GLU A 381 74.29 62.47 53.75
CA GLU A 381 75.50 63.28 53.73
C GLU A 381 75.14 64.77 54.01
N GLU A 382 73.99 65.27 53.55
CA GLU A 382 73.45 66.60 53.92
C GLU A 382 73.11 66.64 55.41
N ASP A 383 72.40 65.61 55.94
CA ASP A 383 72.11 65.52 57.35
C ASP A 383 73.42 65.47 58.20
N ARG A 384 74.41 64.75 57.72
CA ARG A 384 75.70 64.78 58.42
C ARG A 384 76.40 66.11 58.34
N ARG A 385 76.32 66.84 57.20
CA ARG A 385 76.77 68.23 57.06
C ARG A 385 76.00 69.13 57.95
N TYR A 386 74.64 69.00 57.96
CA TYR A 386 73.79 69.79 58.82
C TYR A 386 74.03 69.50 60.28
N GLN A 387 74.21 68.26 60.73
CA GLN A 387 74.53 67.97 62.12
C GLN A 387 75.96 68.44 62.47
N ALA A 388 76.88 68.35 61.52
CA ALA A 388 78.24 68.91 61.73
C ALA A 388 78.15 70.47 61.81
N GLN A 389 77.30 71.11 61.05
CA GLN A 389 77.07 72.58 61.10
C GLN A 389 76.28 73.00 62.37
N ARG A 390 75.30 72.12 62.80
CA ARG A 390 74.54 72.35 64.03
C ARG A 390 75.40 72.18 65.26
N ARG A 391 76.35 71.24 65.29
CA ARG A 391 77.33 71.13 66.36
C ARG A 391 78.28 72.32 66.40
N ARG A 392 78.47 73.11 65.30
CA ARG A 392 79.19 74.37 65.29
C ARG A 392 78.31 75.51 65.76
N TYR A 393 76.94 75.46 65.63
CA TYR A 393 76.03 76.49 66.11
C TYR A 393 75.58 76.30 67.57
N GLU A 394 75.52 75.05 68.12
CA GLU A 394 75.20 74.77 69.52
C GLU A 394 76.34 75.21 70.50
N SER A 395 77.40 75.77 69.95
CA SER A 395 78.43 76.43 70.76
C SER A 395 78.27 77.94 70.83
N GLY A 396 77.13 78.51 70.40
CA GLY A 396 76.88 79.91 70.49
C GLY A 396 75.42 80.27 70.31
N GLY A 397 74.71 80.70 71.27
CA GLY A 397 73.35 80.93 71.69
C GLY A 397 72.45 81.78 70.81
N TYR A 398 71.15 81.81 71.27
CA TYR A 398 70.01 82.74 71.12
C TYR A 398 69.01 82.47 69.97
N ASP A 399 67.77 82.11 70.25
CA ASP A 399 66.45 82.65 70.68
C ASP A 399 65.52 83.14 69.54
N TYR A 400 64.24 82.73 69.75
CA TYR A 400 62.92 83.32 69.40
C TYR A 400 62.22 83.13 68.06
N ASP A 401 61.05 82.50 68.18
CA ASP A 401 59.63 82.79 67.92
C ASP A 401 59.12 83.01 66.49
N ASP A 402 58.03 82.33 66.22
CA ASP A 402 56.64 82.62 65.82
C ASP A 402 56.06 81.88 64.62
N ALA A 403 54.87 81.36 64.95
CA ALA A 403 53.90 80.75 64.06
C ALA A 403 53.18 81.82 63.17
N PRO A 404 52.16 81.60 62.38
CA PRO A 404 51.08 80.57 62.46
C PRO A 404 50.39 80.05 61.14
N TYR A 405 49.47 79.04 61.29
CA TYR A 405 48.16 78.75 60.66
C TYR A 405 47.98 78.84 59.11
N ASP A 406 47.34 77.81 58.50
CA ASP A 406 45.88 77.60 58.25
C ASP A 406 45.58 76.44 57.29
N GLU A 407 44.52 75.71 57.61
CA GLU A 407 43.79 74.77 56.78
C GLU A 407 42.89 75.51 55.78
N PRO A 408 42.06 74.94 54.83
CA PRO A 408 41.11 73.80 55.02
C PRO A 408 40.72 72.95 53.75
N TYR A 409 40.13 71.85 54.06
CA TYR A 409 38.87 71.15 53.55
C TYR A 409 38.49 70.89 52.08
N GLU A 410 37.92 69.68 51.93
CA GLU A 410 36.83 69.17 51.02
C GLU A 410 37.17 68.74 49.60
N GLN A 411 36.65 67.67 49.04
CA GLN A 411 35.35 66.96 48.92
C GLN A 411 35.47 65.63 48.22
N ARG A 412 34.63 64.64 48.62
CA ARG A 412 34.38 63.34 47.91
C ARG A 412 33.24 63.54 46.93
N PRO A 413 33.18 62.80 45.79
CA PRO A 413 31.96 62.56 45.05
C PRO A 413 31.58 61.05 45.03
N PRO A 414 30.33 60.72 44.61
CA PRO A 414 29.51 59.66 45.21
C PRO A 414 29.45 58.37 44.41
N VAL A 415 28.94 57.35 45.11
CA VAL A 415 28.72 55.95 44.66
C VAL A 415 27.54 55.85 43.70
N ARG A 416 27.70 55.15 42.58
CA ARG A 416 26.65 54.82 41.62
C ARG A 416 26.11 53.42 41.89
N ARG A 417 24.79 53.31 42.12
CA ARG A 417 24.01 52.06 42.34
C ARG A 417 23.79 51.37 40.99
N VAL A 418 23.83 50.00 40.99
CA VAL A 418 23.46 49.06 39.92
C VAL A 418 21.98 48.71 40.05
N PRO A 419 21.17 48.65 38.96
CA PRO A 419 19.77 48.28 39.01
C PRO A 419 19.62 46.72 39.06
N ARG A 420 18.59 46.28 39.76
CA ARG A 420 18.10 44.90 39.96
C ARG A 420 17.23 44.55 38.79
N TYR A 421 17.47 43.37 38.15
CA TYR A 421 16.58 42.79 37.15
C TYR A 421 15.42 42.08 37.85
N GLU A 422 14.19 42.40 37.44
CA GLU A 422 12.96 41.65 37.71
C GLU A 422 12.72 40.63 36.62
N GLU A 423 12.34 39.37 36.99
CA GLU A 423 11.84 38.32 36.13
C GLU A 423 10.36 38.56 35.83
N PRO A 424 9.87 38.29 34.58
CA PRO A 424 8.43 38.26 34.32
C PRO A 424 7.86 36.84 34.48
N ASP A 425 6.80 36.76 35.23
CA ASP A 425 5.83 35.67 35.28
C ASP A 425 5.11 35.54 33.93
N ASP A 426 5.21 34.37 33.28
CA ASP A 426 4.28 33.96 32.21
C ASP A 426 3.76 32.55 32.49
N ALA A 427 2.60 32.50 33.07
CA ALA A 427 1.74 31.31 33.15
C ALA A 427 0.79 31.29 31.97
N ALA A 428 1.05 30.40 30.97
CA ALA A 428 0.11 30.08 29.89
C ALA A 428 -0.87 28.97 30.33
N PRO A 429 -2.16 29.04 29.94
CA PRO A 429 -3.18 28.08 30.35
C PRO A 429 -3.12 26.80 29.51
N LYS A 430 -3.37 25.63 30.16
CA LYS A 430 -3.52 24.30 29.56
C LYS A 430 -4.77 24.23 28.66
N PRO A 431 -4.70 23.58 27.48
CA PRO A 431 -5.89 23.29 26.68
C PRO A 431 -6.69 22.12 27.28
N ALA A 432 -8.01 22.26 27.26
CA ALA A 432 -8.99 21.27 27.67
C ALA A 432 -9.06 20.06 26.72
N ALA A 433 -9.28 18.88 27.29
CA ALA A 433 -9.51 17.63 26.56
C ALA A 433 -10.87 17.64 25.83
N PRO A 434 -10.99 17.05 24.62
CA PRO A 434 -12.27 16.92 23.96
C PRO A 434 -13.11 15.82 24.63
N ALA A 435 -14.37 16.14 24.84
CA ALA A 435 -15.40 15.25 25.31
C ALA A 435 -15.71 14.19 24.25
N TYR A 436 -15.67 12.92 24.64
CA TYR A 436 -16.25 11.81 23.87
C TYR A 436 -17.76 11.80 24.13
N ASP A 437 -18.51 12.15 23.08
CA ASP A 437 -19.94 11.90 23.06
C ASP A 437 -20.19 10.44 22.70
N ARG A 438 -20.92 9.82 23.59
CA ARG A 438 -21.42 8.46 23.55
C ARG A 438 -22.59 8.42 22.58
N TYR A 439 -22.43 7.75 21.44
CA TYR A 439 -23.58 7.36 20.61
C TYR A 439 -24.12 6.03 21.11
N GLU A 440 -25.33 6.12 21.60
CA GLU A 440 -26.18 4.98 21.98
C GLU A 440 -26.52 4.15 20.75
N GLU A 441 -26.52 2.85 20.97
CA GLU A 441 -27.06 1.81 20.11
C GLU A 441 -28.52 2.15 19.72
N ALA A 442 -28.77 2.28 18.45
CA ALA A 442 -30.11 2.25 17.87
C ALA A 442 -30.15 1.23 16.75
N ASN A 443 -30.60 0.03 17.14
CA ASN A 443 -31.47 -0.89 16.44
C ASN A 443 -31.20 -1.21 14.96
N GLU A 444 -30.66 -2.39 14.82
CA GLU A 444 -30.96 -3.39 13.82
C GLU A 444 -32.46 -3.48 13.49
N ALA A 445 -32.79 -3.04 12.31
CA ALA A 445 -33.83 -3.61 11.48
C ALA A 445 -33.40 -3.37 10.04
N THR A 446 -32.45 -4.14 9.58
CA THR A 446 -32.08 -4.17 8.19
C THR A 446 -33.18 -4.85 7.40
N ASP A 447 -33.80 -4.08 6.58
CA ASP A 447 -34.81 -4.39 5.56
C ASP A 447 -34.15 -5.24 4.44
N ASP A 448 -33.55 -6.37 4.78
CA ASP A 448 -32.85 -7.27 3.85
C ASP A 448 -33.78 -8.33 3.24
N ASP A 449 -35.07 -8.30 3.62
CA ASP A 449 -36.09 -9.23 3.12
C ASP A 449 -36.78 -8.76 1.81
N ARG A 450 -36.33 -7.67 1.17
CA ARG A 450 -36.96 -7.13 -0.03
C ARG A 450 -36.46 -7.69 -1.36
N TYR A 451 -35.47 -8.55 -1.36
CA TYR A 451 -34.94 -9.12 -2.60
C TYR A 451 -35.26 -10.62 -2.70
N GLU A 452 -36.56 -10.97 -2.70
CA GLU A 452 -36.95 -12.29 -3.19
C GLU A 452 -36.80 -12.33 -4.71
N GLU A 453 -35.79 -13.09 -5.18
CA GLU A 453 -35.72 -13.56 -6.55
C GLU A 453 -36.98 -14.43 -6.82
N THR A 454 -37.97 -13.89 -7.48
CA THR A 454 -39.11 -14.67 -7.99
C THR A 454 -38.62 -15.52 -9.17
N TYR A 455 -38.01 -16.64 -8.89
CA TYR A 455 -37.70 -17.66 -9.89
C TYR A 455 -38.77 -18.75 -9.78
N GLU A 456 -39.75 -18.75 -10.67
CA GLU A 456 -40.59 -19.93 -10.94
C GLU A 456 -39.71 -20.95 -11.67
N ALA A 457 -39.36 -22.03 -10.98
CA ALA A 457 -38.75 -23.20 -11.60
C ALA A 457 -39.69 -23.74 -12.70
N PRO A 458 -39.22 -24.03 -13.90
CA PRO A 458 -40.06 -24.63 -14.93
C PRO A 458 -40.59 -25.99 -14.40
N ALA A 459 -41.93 -26.11 -14.49
CA ALA A 459 -42.66 -27.29 -14.04
C ALA A 459 -42.01 -28.56 -14.55
N ARG A 460 -41.66 -29.48 -13.64
CA ARG A 460 -41.14 -30.81 -13.93
C ARG A 460 -42.10 -31.48 -14.93
N ARG A 461 -41.69 -31.65 -16.16
CA ARG A 461 -42.26 -32.58 -17.12
C ARG A 461 -41.95 -33.98 -16.60
N THR A 462 -42.90 -34.55 -15.86
CA THR A 462 -42.86 -35.99 -15.50
C THR A 462 -42.86 -36.80 -16.77
N GLN A 463 -41.74 -37.31 -17.19
CA GLN A 463 -41.64 -38.36 -18.18
C GLN A 463 -42.24 -39.61 -17.55
N ARG A 464 -43.45 -39.97 -17.96
CA ARG A 464 -44.08 -41.25 -17.69
C ARG A 464 -43.19 -42.33 -18.31
N ALA A 465 -42.68 -43.21 -17.47
CA ALA A 465 -42.07 -44.46 -17.90
C ALA A 465 -43.02 -45.26 -18.81
N PRO A 466 -42.56 -45.88 -19.91
CA PRO A 466 -43.39 -46.68 -20.76
C PRO A 466 -43.79 -47.96 -20.02
N GLU A 467 -45.10 -48.18 -19.88
CA GLU A 467 -45.72 -49.41 -19.40
C GLU A 467 -45.20 -50.63 -20.19
N ARG A 468 -44.57 -51.57 -19.51
CA ARG A 468 -44.28 -52.89 -20.05
C ARG A 468 -45.59 -53.66 -20.24
N ARG A 469 -46.11 -53.74 -21.47
CA ARG A 469 -47.12 -54.77 -21.88
C ARG A 469 -46.41 -56.09 -21.93
N GLY A 470 -46.90 -57.00 -21.11
CA GLY A 470 -46.58 -58.42 -21.17
C GLY A 470 -47.15 -59.09 -22.45
N GLY A 471 -46.34 -59.83 -23.09
CA GLY A 471 -46.71 -60.69 -24.21
C GLY A 471 -45.96 -62.04 -24.12
N GLN A 472 -46.70 -63.10 -23.94
CA GLN A 472 -46.31 -64.49 -23.77
C GLN A 472 -45.67 -65.07 -25.01
N SER A 473 -44.79 -66.07 -24.73
CA SER A 473 -44.57 -67.37 -25.40
C SER A 473 -43.92 -67.43 -26.78
N GLY A 474 -42.88 -68.25 -26.86
CA GLY A 474 -42.39 -68.80 -28.11
C GLY A 474 -41.01 -69.46 -28.00
N ARG A 475 -40.98 -70.79 -27.66
CA ARG A 475 -39.88 -71.75 -27.66
C ARG A 475 -39.12 -71.78 -29.00
N ARG A 476 -37.84 -72.15 -28.89
CA ARG A 476 -36.91 -72.97 -29.75
C ARG A 476 -35.69 -72.07 -30.10
N GLY A 477 -34.49 -72.33 -29.60
CA GLY A 477 -33.66 -73.54 -29.78
C GLY A 477 -32.74 -73.36 -30.99
N ARG A 478 -31.47 -72.98 -30.72
CA ARG A 478 -30.31 -73.67 -31.33
C ARG A 478 -28.97 -72.98 -30.92
N SER A 479 -28.14 -73.85 -30.46
CA SER A 479 -26.72 -73.82 -30.25
C SER A 479 -25.88 -73.17 -31.39
N GLY A 480 -24.78 -72.49 -31.05
CA GLY A 480 -23.71 -72.17 -31.96
C GLY A 480 -22.64 -71.38 -31.26
N GLY A 481 -21.67 -72.04 -30.64
CA GLY A 481 -20.50 -71.46 -30.07
C GLY A 481 -19.53 -70.97 -31.15
N TYR A 482 -18.79 -69.94 -30.84
CA TYR A 482 -17.44 -69.71 -31.38
C TYR A 482 -16.61 -68.95 -30.40
N THR A 483 -15.50 -69.50 -30.01
CA THR A 483 -14.45 -68.97 -29.19
C THR A 483 -13.43 -68.12 -30.04
N PRO A 484 -12.52 -67.42 -29.41
CA PRO A 484 -11.83 -66.26 -30.02
C PRO A 484 -10.49 -66.66 -30.65
N LYS A 485 -9.97 -65.76 -31.50
CA LYS A 485 -8.53 -65.70 -31.79
C LYS A 485 -8.09 -64.30 -32.18
N HIS A 486 -7.02 -63.89 -31.50
CA HIS A 486 -5.99 -62.90 -31.71
C HIS A 486 -6.31 -61.46 -31.34
#